data_cdd1a11e926e8229d330ce70a6d2a880
#
_entry.id   cdd1a11e926e8229d330ce70a6d2a880
#
_cell.length_a   1.000
_cell.length_b   1.000
_cell.length_c   1.000
_cell.angle_alpha   90.00
_cell.angle_beta   90.00
_cell.angle_gamma   90.00
#
_symmetry.space_group_name_H-M   'P 1'
#
loop_
_entity.id
_entity.type
_entity.pdbx_description
1 polymer ?
#
loop_
_entity_poly.entity_id
_entity_poly.type
_entity_poly.pdbx_seq_one_letter_code
_entity_poly.pdbx_strand_id
1 'polypeptide(L)'
;MNDQKKIQVLQDVIRIPSVNGKEAEVASYLSKLFIDYSIESERVPYCPGRDNLVVTISTGHGKVLGLSGHMDVVSAGNESMWNYPPFEAHIEGNRLYGRGSTDMKAGLMAMVIAMIELKEEGCPFNGTIKLLATVGEEVGELGAEQLTKEGYTDDLDALIIGEPTGYVLGYAHKGSINYTVVSNGKEAHSSMPQEGYNAIRRLNDC
;
A
#
# COMPACT_ATOMS: atom_id res chain seq x y z
N MET A 1 -17.47 -10.11 -12.52
CA MET A 1 -16.76 -11.14 -11.67
C MET A 1 -17.74 -11.70 -10.62
N ASN A 2 -17.81 -13.04 -10.35
CA ASN A 2 -18.69 -13.57 -9.29
C ASN A 2 -18.07 -13.38 -7.89
N ASP A 3 -18.91 -13.45 -6.85
CA ASP A 3 -18.47 -13.15 -5.46
C ASP A 3 -17.38 -14.10 -4.96
N GLN A 4 -17.42 -15.39 -5.34
CA GLN A 4 -16.39 -16.35 -4.95
C GLN A 4 -15.03 -15.96 -5.56
N LYS A 5 -15.00 -15.50 -6.80
CA LYS A 5 -13.76 -15.02 -7.44
C LYS A 5 -13.26 -13.72 -6.81
N LYS A 6 -14.16 -12.79 -6.42
CA LYS A 6 -13.80 -11.56 -5.70
C LYS A 6 -13.09 -11.87 -4.38
N ILE A 7 -13.65 -12.80 -3.61
CA ILE A 7 -13.04 -13.26 -2.36
C ILE A 7 -11.69 -13.92 -2.62
N GLN A 8 -11.59 -14.78 -3.64
CA GLN A 8 -10.37 -15.49 -3.98
C GLN A 8 -9.22 -14.52 -4.34
N VAL A 9 -9.47 -13.52 -5.20
CA VAL A 9 -8.41 -12.58 -5.59
C VAL A 9 -7.96 -11.70 -4.42
N LEU A 10 -8.85 -11.38 -3.48
CA LEU A 10 -8.48 -10.70 -2.24
C LEU A 10 -7.59 -11.60 -1.35
N GLN A 11 -7.97 -12.87 -1.17
CA GLN A 11 -7.16 -13.82 -0.42
C GLN A 11 -5.76 -13.98 -1.05
N ASP A 12 -5.70 -14.08 -2.37
CA ASP A 12 -4.44 -14.26 -3.09
C ASP A 12 -3.48 -13.09 -2.84
N VAL A 13 -3.98 -11.85 -2.89
CA VAL A 13 -3.15 -10.66 -2.61
C VAL A 13 -2.72 -10.59 -1.13
N ILE A 14 -3.59 -10.99 -0.18
CA ILE A 14 -3.22 -11.03 1.24
C ILE A 14 -2.13 -12.08 1.50
N ARG A 15 -2.15 -13.21 0.79
CA ARG A 15 -1.13 -14.27 0.90
C ARG A 15 0.24 -13.86 0.40
N ILE A 16 0.36 -12.78 -0.35
CA ILE A 16 1.64 -12.21 -0.75
C ILE A 16 2.18 -11.36 0.41
N PRO A 17 3.27 -11.76 1.09
CA PRO A 17 3.81 -11.02 2.23
C PRO A 17 4.63 -9.81 1.77
N SER A 18 3.95 -8.81 1.25
CA SER A 18 4.54 -7.55 0.76
C SER A 18 4.95 -6.61 1.89
N VAL A 19 5.64 -7.15 2.89
CA VAL A 19 6.23 -6.34 3.96
C VAL A 19 7.28 -5.42 3.35
N ASN A 20 7.19 -4.15 3.65
CA ASN A 20 7.99 -3.04 3.10
C ASN A 20 9.22 -3.45 2.29
N GLY A 21 9.22 -3.16 0.99
CA GLY A 21 10.31 -3.49 0.07
C GLY A 21 10.06 -4.71 -0.82
N LYS A 22 8.89 -5.36 -0.76
CA LYS A 22 8.56 -6.57 -1.55
C LYS A 22 7.27 -6.43 -2.37
N GLU A 23 6.94 -5.22 -2.79
CA GLU A 23 5.67 -4.93 -3.46
C GLU A 23 5.61 -5.46 -4.90
N ALA A 24 6.75 -5.71 -5.54
CA ALA A 24 6.81 -6.19 -6.92
C ALA A 24 6.03 -7.50 -7.17
N GLU A 25 5.86 -8.35 -6.15
CA GLU A 25 5.06 -9.57 -6.25
C GLU A 25 3.57 -9.23 -6.35
N VAL A 26 3.09 -8.24 -5.57
CA VAL A 26 1.71 -7.74 -5.65
C VAL A 26 1.46 -7.08 -7.00
N ALA A 27 2.37 -6.19 -7.44
CA ALA A 27 2.29 -5.56 -8.75
C ALA A 27 2.23 -6.60 -9.89
N SER A 28 3.03 -7.67 -9.80
CA SER A 28 3.01 -8.77 -10.78
C SER A 28 1.69 -9.54 -10.77
N TYR A 29 1.15 -9.83 -9.59
CA TYR A 29 -0.15 -10.48 -9.46
C TYR A 29 -1.27 -9.63 -10.06
N LEU A 30 -1.32 -8.34 -9.71
CA LEU A 30 -2.34 -7.42 -10.21
C LEU A 30 -2.22 -7.22 -11.74
N SER A 31 -1.00 -7.06 -12.26
CA SER A 31 -0.76 -6.96 -13.70
C SER A 31 -1.30 -8.18 -14.45
N LYS A 32 -1.03 -9.39 -13.95
CA LYS A 32 -1.56 -10.63 -14.53
C LYS A 32 -3.07 -10.69 -14.43
N LEU A 33 -3.65 -10.32 -13.29
CA LEU A 33 -5.09 -10.29 -13.09
C LEU A 33 -5.76 -9.35 -14.10
N PHE A 34 -5.22 -8.14 -14.32
CA PHE A 34 -5.76 -7.21 -15.31
C PHE A 34 -5.65 -7.72 -16.75
N ILE A 35 -4.54 -8.39 -17.11
CA ILE A 35 -4.36 -9.01 -18.43
C ILE A 35 -5.45 -10.07 -18.68
N ASP A 36 -5.81 -10.89 -17.68
CA ASP A 36 -6.86 -11.91 -17.79
C ASP A 36 -8.23 -11.30 -18.17
N TYR A 37 -8.42 -9.99 -17.91
CA TYR A 37 -9.61 -9.21 -18.30
C TYR A 37 -9.37 -8.22 -19.45
N SER A 38 -8.29 -8.41 -20.22
CA SER A 38 -7.94 -7.54 -21.36
C SER A 38 -7.77 -6.07 -20.97
N ILE A 39 -7.16 -5.84 -19.83
CA ILE A 39 -6.76 -4.52 -19.34
C ILE A 39 -5.23 -4.50 -19.27
N GLU A 40 -4.62 -3.55 -19.97
CA GLU A 40 -3.17 -3.33 -19.91
C GLU A 40 -2.79 -2.59 -18.63
N SER A 41 -1.58 -2.84 -18.16
CA SER A 41 -0.99 -2.20 -16.98
C SER A 41 0.46 -1.84 -17.25
N GLU A 42 0.91 -0.74 -16.64
CA GLU A 42 2.29 -0.27 -16.66
C GLU A 42 2.92 -0.48 -15.29
N ARG A 43 4.08 -1.13 -15.24
CA ARG A 43 4.90 -1.21 -14.04
C ARG A 43 5.90 -0.05 -14.05
N VAL A 44 5.88 0.75 -12.99
CA VAL A 44 6.78 1.89 -12.79
C VAL A 44 7.77 1.54 -11.69
N PRO A 45 9.01 1.14 -12.03
CA PRO A 45 9.99 0.72 -11.03
C PRO A 45 10.39 1.86 -10.10
N TYR A 46 10.30 1.64 -8.79
CA TYR A 46 10.89 2.52 -7.79
C TYR A 46 12.34 2.14 -7.50
N CYS A 47 12.57 0.85 -7.20
CA CYS A 47 13.90 0.25 -7.05
C CYS A 47 13.76 -1.28 -7.18
N PRO A 48 14.84 -2.06 -7.22
CA PRO A 48 14.75 -3.52 -7.30
C PRO A 48 13.80 -4.12 -6.26
N GLY A 49 12.81 -4.90 -6.72
CA GLY A 49 11.79 -5.53 -5.88
C GLY A 49 10.59 -4.65 -5.53
N ARG A 50 10.55 -3.41 -5.97
CA ARG A 50 9.51 -2.42 -5.66
C ARG A 50 9.05 -1.69 -6.91
N ASP A 51 7.92 -2.09 -7.46
CA ASP A 51 7.31 -1.44 -8.61
C ASP A 51 5.93 -0.91 -8.25
N ASN A 52 5.66 0.36 -8.55
CA ASN A 52 4.29 0.84 -8.64
C ASN A 52 3.58 0.19 -9.84
N LEU A 53 2.26 0.17 -9.81
CA LEU A 53 1.46 -0.30 -10.94
C LEU A 53 0.45 0.78 -11.33
N VAL A 54 0.47 1.17 -12.61
CA VAL A 54 -0.50 2.09 -13.18
C VAL A 54 -1.38 1.35 -14.16
N VAL A 55 -2.70 1.51 -14.02
CA VAL A 55 -3.70 0.87 -14.89
C VAL A 55 -4.71 1.90 -15.34
N THR A 56 -5.00 1.94 -16.63
CA THR A 56 -5.92 2.92 -17.20
C THR A 56 -6.99 2.23 -18.03
N ILE A 57 -8.26 2.55 -17.77
CA ILE A 57 -9.39 2.25 -18.66
C ILE A 57 -10.01 3.57 -19.11
N SER A 58 -10.21 3.74 -20.42
CA SER A 58 -10.70 4.99 -20.97
C SER A 58 -11.73 4.72 -22.09
N THR A 59 -12.73 5.60 -22.18
CA THR A 59 -13.71 5.61 -23.26
C THR A 59 -13.60 6.84 -24.15
N GLY A 60 -12.51 7.60 -24.03
CA GLY A 60 -12.24 8.81 -24.81
C GLY A 60 -12.17 10.08 -23.96
N HIS A 61 -12.73 11.17 -24.47
CA HIS A 61 -12.67 12.46 -23.79
C HIS A 61 -13.64 12.53 -22.61
N GLY A 62 -13.20 13.08 -21.49
CA GLY A 62 -14.01 13.25 -20.28
C GLY A 62 -13.14 13.52 -19.07
N LYS A 63 -13.75 13.42 -17.90
CA LYS A 63 -13.05 13.55 -16.61
C LYS A 63 -12.16 12.34 -16.33
N VAL A 64 -11.08 12.57 -15.58
CA VAL A 64 -10.15 11.54 -15.14
C VAL A 64 -10.32 11.31 -13.64
N LEU A 65 -10.78 10.12 -13.28
CA LEU A 65 -10.88 9.70 -11.89
C LEU A 65 -9.66 8.83 -11.54
N GLY A 66 -8.84 9.31 -10.61
CA GLY A 66 -7.79 8.54 -9.97
C GLY A 66 -8.35 7.64 -8.86
N LEU A 67 -7.84 6.42 -8.79
CA LEU A 67 -8.01 5.50 -7.68
C LEU A 67 -6.62 5.18 -7.13
N SER A 68 -6.37 5.29 -5.84
CA SER A 68 -5.05 5.01 -5.27
C SER A 68 -5.13 4.10 -4.05
N GLY A 69 -4.13 3.24 -3.92
CA GLY A 69 -3.94 2.38 -2.77
C GLY A 69 -2.55 1.77 -2.74
N HIS A 70 -2.00 1.57 -1.54
CA HIS A 70 -0.67 0.99 -1.40
C HIS A 70 -0.68 -0.54 -1.39
N MET A 71 0.42 -1.12 -1.85
CA MET A 71 0.62 -2.56 -1.96
C MET A 71 1.43 -3.14 -0.80
N ASP A 72 2.18 -2.31 -0.10
CA ASP A 72 2.97 -2.72 1.05
C ASP A 72 2.11 -2.91 2.30
N VAL A 73 2.69 -3.58 3.26
CA VAL A 73 2.14 -3.77 4.60
C VAL A 73 3.26 -3.68 5.63
N VAL A 74 2.93 -3.25 6.84
CA VAL A 74 3.86 -3.32 7.97
C VAL A 74 4.14 -4.77 8.38
N SER A 75 5.20 -4.99 9.15
CA SER A 75 5.53 -6.30 9.72
C SER A 75 4.35 -6.91 10.49
N ALA A 76 4.21 -8.22 10.41
CA ALA A 76 3.26 -8.96 11.26
C ALA A 76 3.64 -8.93 12.75
N GLY A 77 4.89 -8.57 13.07
CA GLY A 77 5.41 -8.61 14.43
C GLY A 77 5.58 -10.04 14.93
N ASN A 78 5.19 -10.29 16.18
CA ASN A 78 5.24 -11.64 16.74
C ASN A 78 4.05 -12.48 16.26
N GLU A 79 4.29 -13.38 15.32
CA GLU A 79 3.24 -14.21 14.71
C GLU A 79 2.53 -15.15 15.70
N SER A 80 3.14 -15.48 16.84
CA SER A 80 2.49 -16.27 17.89
C SER A 80 1.32 -15.54 18.60
N MET A 81 1.21 -14.23 18.38
CA MET A 81 0.10 -13.42 18.92
C MET A 81 -1.11 -13.37 18.00
N TRP A 82 -1.02 -13.96 16.80
CA TRP A 82 -2.13 -14.00 15.85
C TRP A 82 -2.99 -15.25 16.09
N ASN A 83 -4.31 -15.08 15.97
CA ASN A 83 -5.24 -16.22 16.02
C ASN A 83 -5.13 -17.13 14.79
N TYR A 84 -4.76 -16.55 13.66
CA TYR A 84 -4.50 -17.22 12.37
C TYR A 84 -3.21 -16.68 11.79
N PRO A 85 -2.40 -17.48 11.04
CA PRO A 85 -1.19 -17.00 10.42
C PRO A 85 -1.44 -15.73 9.58
N PRO A 86 -0.59 -14.69 9.73
CA PRO A 86 -0.88 -13.34 9.19
C PRO A 86 -1.01 -13.28 7.66
N PHE A 87 -0.44 -14.24 6.95
CA PHE A 87 -0.49 -14.30 5.47
C PHE A 87 -1.26 -15.54 4.95
N GLU A 88 -2.08 -16.17 5.79
CA GLU A 88 -2.93 -17.29 5.36
C GLU A 88 -4.21 -16.82 4.65
N ALA A 89 -4.66 -15.59 4.92
CA ALA A 89 -5.94 -15.05 4.46
C ALA A 89 -7.12 -15.95 4.91
N HIS A 90 -7.14 -16.29 6.19
CA HIS A 90 -8.15 -17.16 6.78
C HIS A 90 -9.53 -16.52 6.74
N ILE A 91 -10.56 -17.33 6.43
CA ILE A 91 -11.95 -16.89 6.46
C ILE A 91 -12.69 -17.66 7.54
N GLU A 92 -13.38 -16.91 8.42
CA GLU A 92 -14.30 -17.45 9.40
C GLU A 92 -15.62 -16.67 9.34
N GLY A 93 -16.69 -17.37 8.98
CA GLY A 93 -17.99 -16.75 8.75
C GLY A 93 -17.92 -15.73 7.59
N ASN A 94 -18.18 -14.46 7.89
CA ASN A 94 -18.13 -13.36 6.93
C ASN A 94 -16.90 -12.45 7.11
N ARG A 95 -15.87 -12.92 7.81
CA ARG A 95 -14.65 -12.14 8.09
C ARG A 95 -13.44 -12.81 7.47
N LEU A 96 -12.56 -11.99 6.93
CA LEU A 96 -11.25 -12.40 6.41
C LEU A 96 -10.17 -11.82 7.32
N TYR A 97 -9.28 -12.68 7.77
CA TYR A 97 -8.19 -12.36 8.69
C TYR A 97 -6.84 -12.43 7.96
N GLY A 98 -6.01 -11.43 8.18
CA GLY A 98 -4.65 -11.39 7.66
C GLY A 98 -4.01 -10.00 7.73
N ARG A 99 -2.68 -9.93 7.67
CA ARG A 99 -1.95 -8.67 7.58
C ARG A 99 -2.30 -7.99 6.25
N GLY A 100 -2.71 -6.71 6.31
CA GLY A 100 -3.13 -5.95 5.15
C GLY A 100 -4.59 -6.20 4.72
N SER A 101 -5.35 -7.07 5.42
CA SER A 101 -6.78 -7.30 5.10
C SER A 101 -7.65 -6.07 5.33
N THR A 102 -7.23 -5.14 6.17
CA THR A 102 -7.88 -3.85 6.39
C THR A 102 -7.06 -2.72 5.80
N ASP A 103 -5.79 -2.67 6.10
CA ASP A 103 -4.84 -1.63 5.72
C ASP A 103 -3.78 -2.21 4.78
N MET A 104 -3.87 -1.90 3.41
CA MET A 104 -5.12 -1.46 2.78
C MET A 104 -5.46 -2.35 1.57
N LYS A 105 -5.00 -3.61 1.55
CA LYS A 105 -5.22 -4.52 0.40
C LYS A 105 -6.71 -4.73 0.07
N ALA A 106 -7.62 -4.67 1.07
CA ALA A 106 -9.06 -4.76 0.78
C ALA A 106 -9.55 -3.54 -0.02
N GLY A 107 -9.15 -2.33 0.37
CA GLY A 107 -9.49 -1.12 -0.37
C GLY A 107 -8.90 -1.12 -1.77
N LEU A 108 -7.62 -1.49 -1.91
CA LEU A 108 -6.97 -1.65 -3.21
C LEU A 108 -7.72 -2.66 -4.09
N MET A 109 -8.04 -3.86 -3.56
CA MET A 109 -8.73 -4.88 -4.33
C MET A 109 -10.18 -4.52 -4.66
N ALA A 110 -10.86 -3.75 -3.82
CA ALA A 110 -12.19 -3.23 -4.14
C ALA A 110 -12.14 -2.34 -5.40
N MET A 111 -11.14 -1.47 -5.50
CA MET A 111 -10.93 -0.61 -6.68
C MET A 111 -10.54 -1.43 -7.92
N VAL A 112 -9.64 -2.41 -7.77
CA VAL A 112 -9.25 -3.34 -8.85
C VAL A 112 -10.46 -4.11 -9.38
N ILE A 113 -11.28 -4.68 -8.50
CA ILE A 113 -12.49 -5.42 -8.86
C ILE A 113 -13.49 -4.50 -9.57
N ALA A 114 -13.70 -3.29 -9.07
CA ALA A 114 -14.61 -2.32 -9.68
C ALA A 114 -14.15 -1.96 -11.12
N MET A 115 -12.87 -1.75 -11.35
CA MET A 115 -12.35 -1.49 -12.71
C MET A 115 -12.55 -2.69 -13.64
N ILE A 116 -12.34 -3.91 -13.16
CA ILE A 116 -12.56 -5.13 -13.94
C ILE A 116 -14.06 -5.27 -14.29
N GLU A 117 -14.96 -5.05 -13.33
CA GLU A 117 -16.41 -5.13 -13.57
C GLU A 117 -16.89 -4.07 -14.56
N LEU A 118 -16.42 -2.84 -14.42
CA LEU A 118 -16.70 -1.78 -15.41
C LEU A 118 -16.19 -2.14 -16.80
N LYS A 119 -15.03 -2.80 -16.91
CA LYS A 119 -14.52 -3.29 -18.20
C LYS A 119 -15.40 -4.39 -18.78
N GLU A 120 -15.82 -5.37 -17.97
CA GLU A 120 -16.72 -6.46 -18.37
C GLU A 120 -18.10 -5.92 -18.83
N GLU A 121 -18.58 -4.83 -18.23
CA GLU A 121 -19.83 -4.13 -18.62
C GLU A 121 -19.68 -3.25 -19.87
N GLY A 122 -18.50 -3.21 -20.48
CA GLY A 122 -18.23 -2.42 -21.68
C GLY A 122 -17.96 -0.94 -21.39
N CYS A 123 -17.46 -0.63 -20.18
CA CYS A 123 -17.11 0.72 -19.74
C CYS A 123 -18.28 1.71 -19.84
N PRO A 124 -19.38 1.55 -19.06
CA PRO A 124 -20.59 2.38 -19.15
C PRO A 124 -20.41 3.78 -18.56
N PHE A 125 -19.29 4.44 -18.87
CA PHE A 125 -18.96 5.79 -18.44
C PHE A 125 -18.30 6.57 -19.59
N ASN A 126 -18.21 7.90 -19.44
CA ASN A 126 -17.47 8.76 -20.37
C ASN A 126 -16.31 9.42 -19.63
N GLY A 127 -15.08 9.11 -20.04
CA GLY A 127 -13.86 9.59 -19.40
C GLY A 127 -12.83 8.48 -19.17
N THR A 128 -12.03 8.65 -18.13
CA THR A 128 -10.92 7.76 -17.79
C THR A 128 -10.95 7.41 -16.30
N ILE A 129 -10.67 6.16 -15.99
CA ILE A 129 -10.39 5.70 -14.62
C ILE A 129 -8.94 5.21 -14.61
N LYS A 130 -8.13 5.75 -13.70
CA LYS A 130 -6.71 5.46 -13.56
C LYS A 130 -6.44 4.92 -12.16
N LEU A 131 -5.95 3.68 -12.04
CA LEU A 131 -5.47 3.11 -10.79
C LEU A 131 -3.98 3.40 -10.62
N LEU A 132 -3.61 3.86 -9.44
CA LEU A 132 -2.25 4.10 -8.98
C LEU A 132 -2.01 3.21 -7.76
N ALA A 133 -1.52 1.98 -7.99
CA ALA A 133 -1.13 1.08 -6.91
C ALA A 133 0.32 1.37 -6.52
N THR A 134 0.55 1.84 -5.30
CA THR A 134 1.80 2.45 -4.86
C THR A 134 2.64 1.54 -3.98
N VAL A 135 3.95 1.83 -3.92
CA VAL A 135 4.90 1.20 -3.00
C VAL A 135 5.22 2.13 -1.85
N GLY A 136 5.49 1.54 -0.66
CA GLY A 136 6.13 2.25 0.43
C GLY A 136 5.32 3.36 1.07
N GLU A 137 4.03 3.23 1.16
CA GLU A 137 3.18 4.16 1.90
C GLU A 137 3.58 4.16 3.37
N GLU A 138 3.70 2.99 3.98
CA GLU A 138 4.03 2.73 5.39
C GLU A 138 5.44 3.21 5.82
N VAL A 139 6.24 3.65 4.86
CA VAL A 139 7.61 4.14 5.10
C VAL A 139 7.87 5.51 4.45
N GLY A 140 6.80 6.28 4.21
CA GLY A 140 6.88 7.67 3.75
C GLY A 140 6.33 7.93 2.36
N GLU A 141 5.31 7.17 1.92
CA GLU A 141 4.54 7.44 0.68
C GLU A 141 5.40 7.46 -0.60
N LEU A 142 6.47 6.64 -0.62
CA LEU A 142 7.54 6.69 -1.63
C LEU A 142 7.04 6.58 -3.07
N GLY A 143 6.10 5.67 -3.32
CA GLY A 143 5.54 5.45 -4.65
C GLY A 143 4.59 6.57 -5.08
N ALA A 144 3.80 7.10 -4.17
CA ALA A 144 2.91 8.22 -4.45
C ALA A 144 3.72 9.48 -4.80
N GLU A 145 4.81 9.74 -4.07
CA GLU A 145 5.73 10.83 -4.38
C GLU A 145 6.38 10.66 -5.77
N GLN A 146 6.84 9.45 -6.11
CA GLN A 146 7.41 9.17 -7.43
C GLN A 146 6.39 9.40 -8.53
N LEU A 147 5.22 8.77 -8.45
CA LEU A 147 4.19 8.89 -9.50
C LEU A 147 3.74 10.33 -9.71
N THR A 148 3.67 11.12 -8.63
CA THR A 148 3.36 12.55 -8.72
C THR A 148 4.48 13.32 -9.43
N LYS A 149 5.73 13.10 -9.06
CA LYS A 149 6.89 13.77 -9.71
C LYS A 149 7.04 13.41 -11.17
N GLU A 150 6.67 12.20 -11.56
CA GLU A 150 6.73 11.71 -12.94
C GLU A 150 5.49 12.07 -13.78
N GLY A 151 4.53 12.81 -13.21
CA GLY A 151 3.38 13.37 -13.92
C GLY A 151 2.18 12.41 -14.08
N TYR A 152 2.18 11.25 -13.42
CA TYR A 152 1.05 10.30 -13.50
C TYR A 152 -0.25 10.84 -12.91
N THR A 153 -0.18 11.90 -12.11
CA THR A 153 -1.32 12.53 -11.43
C THR A 153 -1.77 13.84 -12.07
N ASP A 154 -1.04 14.38 -13.06
CA ASP A 154 -1.25 15.72 -13.59
C ASP A 154 -2.59 15.90 -14.30
N ASP A 155 -3.15 14.83 -14.84
CA ASP A 155 -4.41 14.81 -15.59
C ASP A 155 -5.63 14.47 -14.72
N LEU A 156 -5.47 14.22 -13.43
CA LEU A 156 -6.56 13.81 -12.54
C LEU A 156 -7.50 14.98 -12.24
N ASP A 157 -8.80 14.79 -12.47
CA ASP A 157 -9.85 15.72 -12.00
C ASP A 157 -10.27 15.43 -10.55
N ALA A 158 -10.16 14.18 -10.10
CA ALA A 158 -10.46 13.72 -8.75
C ALA A 158 -9.65 12.48 -8.41
N LEU A 159 -9.43 12.23 -7.11
CA LEU A 159 -8.72 11.08 -6.60
C LEU A 159 -9.49 10.46 -5.43
N ILE A 160 -9.67 9.15 -5.46
CA ILE A 160 -10.16 8.36 -4.34
C ILE A 160 -9.00 7.51 -3.83
N ILE A 161 -8.73 7.60 -2.53
CA ILE A 161 -7.75 6.76 -1.84
C ILE A 161 -8.52 5.75 -0.99
N GLY A 162 -8.24 4.46 -1.17
CA GLY A 162 -9.02 3.36 -0.60
C GLY A 162 -8.65 3.00 0.83
N GLU A 163 -8.15 3.94 1.64
CA GLU A 163 -7.74 3.74 3.02
C GLU A 163 -8.91 3.38 3.96
N PRO A 164 -8.65 2.62 5.05
CA PRO A 164 -9.67 2.18 5.98
C PRO A 164 -10.08 3.30 6.94
N THR A 165 -11.04 4.11 6.55
CA THR A 165 -11.53 5.27 7.33
C THR A 165 -12.76 4.98 8.20
N GLY A 166 -13.20 3.70 8.29
CA GLY A 166 -14.41 3.33 8.99
C GLY A 166 -15.67 3.91 8.34
N TYR A 167 -15.70 4.05 7.02
CA TYR A 167 -16.77 4.67 6.20
C TYR A 167 -16.96 6.16 6.43
N VAL A 168 -15.99 6.84 7.05
CA VAL A 168 -15.97 8.30 7.16
C VAL A 168 -15.21 8.87 5.97
N LEU A 169 -15.77 9.90 5.32
CA LEU A 169 -15.08 10.61 4.25
C LEU A 169 -13.97 11.48 4.85
N GLY A 170 -12.72 11.06 4.66
CA GLY A 170 -11.53 11.86 4.96
C GLY A 170 -11.19 12.75 3.75
N TYR A 171 -11.09 14.07 3.97
CA TYR A 171 -10.72 15.03 2.92
C TYR A 171 -9.41 15.78 3.24
N ALA A 172 -8.79 15.45 4.37
CA ALA A 172 -7.49 15.95 4.78
C ALA A 172 -6.87 15.03 5.82
N HIS A 173 -5.56 15.03 5.91
CA HIS A 173 -4.78 14.27 6.90
C HIS A 173 -3.70 15.13 7.54
N LYS A 174 -3.12 14.64 8.65
CA LYS A 174 -1.98 15.28 9.32
C LYS A 174 -0.68 14.84 8.65
N GLY A 175 0.32 15.72 8.69
CA GLY A 175 1.69 15.35 8.29
C GLY A 175 2.32 14.40 9.31
N SER A 176 3.29 13.59 8.85
CA SER A 176 4.13 12.72 9.67
C SER A 176 5.59 13.17 9.55
N ILE A 177 6.30 13.16 10.67
CA ILE A 177 7.75 13.46 10.71
C ILE A 177 8.42 12.33 11.48
N ASN A 178 9.35 11.63 10.84
CA ASN A 178 10.19 10.62 11.45
C ASN A 178 11.61 11.19 11.62
N TYR A 179 12.17 11.06 12.82
CA TYR A 179 13.55 11.48 13.08
C TYR A 179 14.27 10.44 13.94
N THR A 180 15.58 10.37 13.76
CA THR A 180 16.45 9.52 14.57
C THR A 180 17.36 10.40 15.40
N VAL A 181 17.35 10.18 16.71
CA VAL A 181 18.29 10.82 17.64
C VAL A 181 19.40 9.84 17.98
N VAL A 182 20.64 10.23 17.72
CA VAL A 182 21.83 9.42 18.03
C VAL A 182 22.59 10.08 19.17
N SER A 183 22.78 9.35 20.28
CA SER A 183 23.58 9.78 21.40
C SER A 183 24.86 8.94 21.49
N ASN A 184 26.00 9.62 21.48
CA ASN A 184 27.30 8.99 21.63
C ASN A 184 27.79 9.11 23.07
N GLY A 185 28.21 8.00 23.66
CA GLY A 185 28.84 7.95 24.97
C GLY A 185 30.36 8.01 24.90
N LYS A 186 31.00 8.12 26.07
CA LYS A 186 32.45 7.95 26.24
C LYS A 186 32.67 6.95 27.35
N GLU A 187 33.42 5.90 27.05
CA GLU A 187 33.82 4.90 28.03
C GLU A 187 34.76 5.48 29.08
N ALA A 188 34.64 5.02 30.32
CA ALA A 188 35.54 5.30 31.41
C ALA A 188 35.56 4.11 32.39
N HIS A 189 36.62 3.99 33.17
CA HIS A 189 36.69 3.00 34.23
C HIS A 189 35.55 3.24 35.25
N SER A 190 34.96 2.17 35.78
CA SER A 190 33.81 2.25 36.69
C SER A 190 34.06 3.08 37.96
N SER A 191 35.34 3.16 38.42
CA SER A 191 35.75 3.98 39.57
C SER A 191 35.97 5.48 39.20
N MET A 192 35.95 5.84 37.92
CA MET A 192 36.20 7.21 37.42
C MET A 192 35.09 7.64 36.46
N PRO A 193 33.82 7.62 36.87
CA PRO A 193 32.67 7.92 35.96
C PRO A 193 32.72 9.35 35.43
N GLN A 194 33.43 10.25 36.08
CA GLN A 194 33.62 11.65 35.66
C GLN A 194 34.48 11.80 34.39
N GLU A 195 35.22 10.77 34.00
CA GLU A 195 36.08 10.78 32.80
C GLU A 195 35.31 10.31 31.54
N GLY A 196 34.11 9.76 31.73
CA GLY A 196 33.23 9.32 30.68
C GLY A 196 31.88 10.01 30.70
N TYR A 197 31.01 9.58 29.81
CA TYR A 197 29.60 9.97 29.88
C TYR A 197 28.69 8.91 29.27
N ASN A 198 27.55 8.72 29.95
CA ASN A 198 26.57 7.71 29.61
C ASN A 198 25.67 8.22 28.49
N ALA A 199 25.68 7.53 27.33
CA ALA A 199 24.88 7.88 26.18
C ALA A 199 23.36 7.83 26.45
N ILE A 200 22.90 6.90 27.29
CA ILE A 200 21.48 6.77 27.67
C ILE A 200 21.02 8.01 28.43
N ARG A 201 21.82 8.50 29.38
CA ARG A 201 21.48 9.73 30.11
C ARG A 201 21.38 10.92 29.19
N ARG A 202 22.38 11.11 28.31
CA ARG A 202 22.34 12.21 27.31
C ARG A 202 21.13 12.14 26.38
N LEU A 203 20.72 10.94 25.98
CA LEU A 203 19.56 10.77 25.15
C LEU A 203 18.24 11.16 25.87
N ASN A 204 18.20 10.94 27.19
CA ASN A 204 17.02 11.27 28.00
C ASN A 204 16.88 12.79 28.26
N ASP A 205 17.98 13.55 28.09
CA ASP A 205 18.01 14.98 28.33
C ASP A 205 17.73 15.82 27.06
N CYS A 206 17.46 15.13 25.90
CA CYS A 206 17.06 15.74 24.63
C CYS A 206 15.53 15.79 24.51
#